data_e32151bd698cc1bbbf510334978e8b38
#
_entry.id   e32151bd698cc1bbbf510334978e8b38
#
_cell.length_a   1.000
_cell.length_b   1.000
_cell.length_c   1.000
_cell.angle_alpha   90.00
_cell.angle_beta   90.00
_cell.angle_gamma   90.00
#
_symmetry.space_group_name_H-M   'P 1'
#
loop_
_entity.id
_entity.type
_entity.pdbx_description
1 polymer ?
#
loop_
_entity_poly.entity_id
_entity_poly.type
_entity_poly.pdbx_seq_one_letter_code
_entity_poly.pdbx_strand_id
1 'polypeptide(L)'
;LSGFMGWFPDLCNLFSSHSGHVTRMVYQVLCNILGIGLKSGQIPEYAWREIFPNVPIESNNANEQEINLGKFKPFKSITCRALGASQTGVTRCEGILYCDDLCSGIEMALSKIRLDKLWTMYSTDLKTRKKKGKRGRKCKELHIATRWSVWDVIGRIINIYSKSDRCCFISVPDIDP
;
A
#
# COMPACT_ATOMS: atom_id res chain seq x y z
N LEU A 1 1.11 7.54 -4.32
CA LEU A 1 2.15 6.58 -3.96
C LEU A 1 3.39 6.72 -4.85
N SER A 2 3.24 6.78 -6.18
CA SER A 2 4.37 6.95 -7.12
C SER A 2 5.21 8.19 -6.82
N GLY A 3 4.61 9.36 -6.65
CA GLY A 3 5.33 10.58 -6.26
C GLY A 3 6.14 10.44 -4.98
N PHE A 4 5.57 9.81 -3.95
CA PHE A 4 6.31 9.54 -2.71
C PHE A 4 7.53 8.64 -2.94
N MET A 5 7.41 7.62 -3.80
CA MET A 5 8.52 6.74 -4.16
C MET A 5 9.63 7.49 -4.92
N GLY A 6 9.28 8.46 -5.76
CA GLY A 6 10.25 9.30 -6.46
C GLY A 6 11.04 10.21 -5.53
N TRP A 7 10.38 10.81 -4.55
CA TRP A 7 11.05 11.63 -3.52
C TRP A 7 11.88 10.83 -2.53
N PHE A 8 11.48 9.58 -2.25
CA PHE A 8 12.11 8.72 -1.27
C PHE A 8 12.40 7.31 -1.83
N PRO A 9 13.22 7.18 -2.89
CA PRO A 9 13.45 5.91 -3.57
C PRO A 9 14.13 4.85 -2.69
N ASP A 10 14.80 5.28 -1.63
CA ASP A 10 15.47 4.39 -0.67
C ASP A 10 14.53 3.71 0.33
N LEU A 11 13.28 4.18 0.43
CA LEU A 11 12.33 3.60 1.37
C LEU A 11 11.59 2.42 0.75
N CYS A 12 11.28 1.44 1.59
CA CYS A 12 10.44 0.32 1.24
C CYS A 12 8.98 0.66 1.58
N ASN A 13 8.09 0.43 0.65
CA ASN A 13 6.66 0.70 0.79
C ASN A 13 5.86 -0.60 0.60
N LEU A 14 4.70 -0.66 1.21
CA LEU A 14 3.79 -1.79 1.08
C LEU A 14 2.40 -1.28 0.71
N PHE A 15 1.87 -1.79 -0.39
CA PHE A 15 0.47 -1.66 -0.76
C PHE A 15 -0.27 -2.95 -0.43
N SER A 16 -1.42 -2.86 0.22
CA SER A 16 -2.25 -4.03 0.51
C SER A 16 -3.74 -3.73 0.31
N SER A 17 -4.46 -4.71 -0.19
CA SER A 17 -5.90 -4.70 -0.36
C SER A 17 -6.48 -6.06 -0.01
N HIS A 18 -7.83 -6.18 -0.03
CA HIS A 18 -8.52 -7.44 0.27
C HIS A 18 -8.24 -8.55 -0.75
N SER A 19 -7.83 -8.22 -1.98
CA SER A 19 -7.67 -9.23 -3.04
C SER A 19 -6.38 -9.07 -3.86
N GLY A 20 -5.88 -10.21 -4.37
CA GLY A 20 -4.73 -10.23 -5.28
C GLY A 20 -5.02 -9.60 -6.65
N HIS A 21 -6.29 -9.53 -7.05
CA HIS A 21 -6.70 -8.84 -8.28
C HIS A 21 -6.45 -7.32 -8.16
N VAL A 22 -6.92 -6.71 -7.08
CA VAL A 22 -6.74 -5.27 -6.83
C VAL A 22 -5.25 -4.93 -6.71
N THR A 23 -4.48 -5.72 -5.97
CA THR A 23 -3.04 -5.46 -5.84
C THR A 23 -2.31 -5.56 -7.17
N ARG A 24 -2.72 -6.49 -8.05
CA ARG A 24 -2.16 -6.61 -9.41
C ARG A 24 -2.52 -5.41 -10.27
N MET A 25 -3.76 -4.93 -10.22
CA MET A 25 -4.18 -3.72 -10.95
C MET A 25 -3.32 -2.51 -10.53
N VAL A 26 -3.14 -2.30 -9.24
CA VAL A 26 -2.30 -1.19 -8.73
C VAL A 26 -0.85 -1.36 -9.16
N TYR A 27 -0.30 -2.58 -9.11
CA TYR A 27 1.04 -2.85 -9.64
C TYR A 27 1.15 -2.50 -11.13
N GLN A 28 0.17 -2.86 -11.95
CA GLN A 28 0.14 -2.52 -13.38
C GLN A 28 0.08 -1.01 -13.63
N VAL A 29 -0.76 -0.29 -12.88
CA VAL A 29 -0.81 1.17 -12.93
C VAL A 29 0.54 1.79 -12.57
N LEU A 30 1.21 1.29 -11.54
CA LEU A 30 2.56 1.74 -11.18
C LEU A 30 3.58 1.45 -12.30
N CYS A 31 3.50 0.28 -12.93
CA CYS A 31 4.35 -0.05 -14.08
C CYS A 31 4.13 0.94 -15.23
N ASN A 32 2.88 1.27 -15.55
CA ASN A 32 2.56 2.25 -16.61
C ASN A 32 3.12 3.64 -16.29
N ILE A 33 2.92 4.13 -15.06
CA ILE A 33 3.47 5.42 -14.59
C ILE A 33 5.00 5.44 -14.71
N LEU A 34 5.66 4.34 -14.39
CA LEU A 34 7.12 4.21 -14.43
C LEU A 34 7.66 3.93 -15.84
N GLY A 35 6.79 3.59 -16.80
CA GLY A 35 7.19 3.17 -18.14
C GLY A 35 7.81 1.78 -18.19
N ILE A 36 7.43 0.87 -17.28
CA ILE A 36 7.90 -0.51 -17.25
C ILE A 36 7.09 -1.35 -18.25
N GLY A 37 7.77 -2.14 -19.08
CA GLY A 37 7.14 -3.07 -20.02
C GLY A 37 6.57 -2.42 -21.29
N LEU A 38 6.89 -1.16 -21.56
CA LEU A 38 6.53 -0.50 -22.82
C LEU A 38 7.27 -1.14 -23.98
N LYS A 39 6.56 -1.34 -25.10
CA LYS A 39 7.16 -1.77 -26.37
C LYS A 39 7.99 -0.64 -26.96
N SER A 40 8.97 -1.01 -27.78
CA SER A 40 9.81 -0.03 -28.50
C SER A 40 8.92 0.94 -29.30
N GLY A 41 9.13 2.24 -29.13
CA GLY A 41 8.35 3.31 -29.77
C GLY A 41 7.07 3.72 -29.02
N GLN A 42 6.68 3.05 -27.95
CA GLN A 42 5.60 3.52 -27.08
C GLN A 42 6.13 4.61 -26.14
N ILE A 43 5.41 5.72 -26.07
CA ILE A 43 5.66 6.80 -25.11
C ILE A 43 4.89 6.44 -23.84
N PRO A 44 5.53 6.50 -22.64
CA PRO A 44 4.80 6.32 -21.40
C PRO A 44 3.72 7.40 -21.28
N GLU A 45 2.55 7.00 -20.81
CA GLU A 45 1.44 7.94 -20.53
C GLU A 45 1.85 9.01 -19.49
N TYR A 46 2.85 8.69 -18.68
CA TYR A 46 3.35 9.55 -17.61
C TYR A 46 4.86 9.74 -17.71
N ALA A 47 5.28 10.99 -17.53
CA ALA A 47 6.67 11.42 -17.65
C ALA A 47 7.48 11.17 -16.36
N TRP A 48 7.51 9.93 -15.84
CA TRP A 48 8.26 9.62 -14.63
C TRP A 48 9.73 10.06 -14.69
N ARG A 49 10.40 9.74 -15.79
CA ARG A 49 11.82 10.05 -15.97
C ARG A 49 12.10 11.54 -16.11
N GLU A 50 11.11 12.32 -16.52
CA GLU A 50 11.21 13.79 -16.60
C GLU A 50 11.09 14.39 -15.19
N ILE A 51 10.20 13.85 -14.35
CA ILE A 51 9.98 14.33 -13.00
C ILE A 51 11.09 13.85 -12.04
N PHE A 52 11.55 12.61 -12.22
CA PHE A 52 12.55 11.97 -11.35
C PHE A 52 13.72 11.39 -12.16
N PRO A 53 14.52 12.25 -12.87
CA PRO A 53 15.57 11.78 -13.78
C PRO A 53 16.68 10.98 -13.08
N ASN A 54 16.89 11.22 -11.80
CA ASN A 54 17.94 10.57 -11.00
C ASN A 54 17.46 9.32 -10.24
N VAL A 55 16.23 8.85 -10.51
CA VAL A 55 15.65 7.67 -9.86
C VAL A 55 15.42 6.59 -10.91
N PRO A 56 16.47 5.81 -11.26
CA PRO A 56 16.32 4.74 -12.22
C PRO A 56 15.47 3.60 -11.65
N ILE A 57 14.84 2.86 -12.56
CA ILE A 57 14.20 1.58 -12.23
C ILE A 57 15.31 0.54 -12.22
N GLU A 58 15.58 -0.03 -11.06
CA GLU A 58 16.65 -1.02 -10.90
C GLU A 58 16.16 -2.41 -11.31
N SER A 59 14.97 -2.80 -10.84
CA SER A 59 14.37 -4.08 -11.18
C SER A 59 12.86 -4.10 -10.93
N ASN A 60 12.17 -5.01 -11.58
CA ASN A 60 10.78 -5.32 -11.30
C ASN A 60 10.51 -6.83 -11.39
N ASN A 61 9.52 -7.29 -10.65
CA ASN A 61 9.05 -8.67 -10.65
C ASN A 61 7.52 -8.70 -10.67
N ALA A 62 6.96 -9.08 -11.83
CA ALA A 62 5.51 -9.09 -12.03
C ALA A 62 4.81 -10.20 -11.22
N ASN A 63 5.45 -11.35 -11.02
CA ASN A 63 4.88 -12.46 -10.26
C ASN A 63 4.75 -12.08 -8.78
N GLU A 64 5.78 -11.42 -8.24
CA GLU A 64 5.83 -10.96 -6.87
C GLU A 64 5.24 -9.55 -6.70
N GLN A 65 4.81 -8.90 -7.79
CA GLN A 65 4.27 -7.53 -7.80
C GLN A 65 5.19 -6.55 -7.06
N GLU A 66 6.47 -6.58 -7.41
CA GLU A 66 7.52 -5.79 -6.76
C GLU A 66 8.25 -4.90 -7.76
N ILE A 67 8.58 -3.68 -7.34
CA ILE A 67 9.41 -2.74 -8.11
C ILE A 67 10.50 -2.20 -7.19
N ASN A 68 11.73 -2.15 -7.70
CA ASN A 68 12.86 -1.54 -7.03
C ASN A 68 13.34 -0.31 -7.80
N LEU A 69 13.48 0.80 -7.11
CA LEU A 69 13.92 2.08 -7.63
C LEU A 69 15.26 2.49 -7.03
N GLY A 70 16.03 3.25 -7.77
CA GLY A 70 17.31 3.77 -7.34
C GLY A 70 18.41 2.69 -7.33
N LYS A 71 19.05 2.47 -6.19
CA LYS A 71 20.10 1.46 -6.02
C LYS A 71 19.52 0.13 -5.58
N PHE A 72 20.23 -0.96 -5.91
CA PHE A 72 19.89 -2.29 -5.40
C PHE A 72 19.76 -2.28 -3.87
N LYS A 73 18.72 -2.96 -3.39
CA LYS A 73 18.45 -3.17 -1.96
C LYS A 73 17.68 -4.48 -1.76
N PRO A 74 17.87 -5.14 -0.59
CA PRO A 74 17.22 -6.44 -0.34
C PRO A 74 15.70 -6.36 -0.25
N PHE A 75 15.17 -5.21 0.22
CA PHE A 75 13.73 -4.97 0.27
C PHE A 75 13.35 -3.96 -0.81
N LYS A 76 12.28 -4.23 -1.54
CA LYS A 76 11.88 -3.48 -2.72
C LYS A 76 11.28 -2.11 -2.37
N SER A 77 11.33 -1.18 -3.30
CA SER A 77 10.75 0.17 -3.14
C SER A 77 9.26 0.14 -2.96
N ILE A 78 8.60 -0.81 -3.64
CA ILE A 78 7.18 -1.13 -3.45
C ILE A 78 6.97 -2.62 -3.61
N THR A 79 6.14 -3.18 -2.72
CA THR A 79 5.57 -4.52 -2.83
C THR A 79 4.05 -4.39 -2.75
N CYS A 80 3.31 -5.01 -3.66
CA CYS A 80 1.85 -5.06 -3.64
C CYS A 80 1.41 -6.47 -3.24
N ARG A 81 0.70 -6.60 -2.12
CA ARG A 81 0.29 -7.91 -1.56
C ARG A 81 -1.14 -7.86 -1.05
N ALA A 82 -1.92 -8.88 -1.40
CA ALA A 82 -3.22 -9.05 -0.77
C ALA A 82 -3.07 -9.37 0.72
N LEU A 83 -4.03 -8.92 1.52
CA LEU A 83 -4.10 -9.29 2.92
C LEU A 83 -4.28 -10.80 3.05
N GLY A 84 -3.49 -11.43 3.94
CA GLY A 84 -3.48 -12.87 4.13
C GLY A 84 -2.60 -13.68 3.16
N ALA A 85 -2.01 -13.03 2.14
CA ALA A 85 -0.94 -13.66 1.37
C ALA A 85 0.31 -13.81 2.25
N SER A 86 1.06 -14.90 2.03
CA SER A 86 2.30 -15.13 2.79
C SER A 86 3.27 -13.94 2.62
N GLN A 87 3.59 -13.29 3.71
CA GLN A 87 4.47 -12.12 3.74
C GLN A 87 5.70 -12.33 4.63
N THR A 88 5.90 -13.56 5.09
CA THR A 88 6.90 -13.88 6.10
C THR A 88 8.31 -13.68 5.55
N GLY A 89 9.08 -12.82 6.21
CA GLY A 89 10.51 -12.60 5.92
C GLY A 89 10.84 -11.77 4.67
N VAL A 90 9.89 -11.59 3.75
CA VAL A 90 10.14 -11.00 2.41
C VAL A 90 9.74 -9.53 2.33
N THR A 91 8.80 -9.08 3.18
CA THR A 91 8.22 -7.75 3.09
C THR A 91 8.63 -6.87 4.25
N ARG A 92 9.08 -5.66 3.95
CA ARG A 92 9.41 -4.60 4.92
C ARG A 92 8.78 -3.28 4.47
N CYS A 93 8.27 -2.52 5.42
CA CYS A 93 7.69 -1.22 5.16
C CYS A 93 8.34 -0.16 6.06
N GLU A 94 9.06 0.78 5.45
CA GLU A 94 9.76 1.88 6.12
C GLU A 94 9.17 3.26 5.76
N GLY A 95 8.54 3.35 4.60
CA GLY A 95 7.93 4.56 4.07
C GLY A 95 6.45 4.64 4.39
N ILE A 96 5.61 4.13 3.50
CA ILE A 96 4.16 4.12 3.64
C ILE A 96 3.63 2.68 3.56
N LEU A 97 2.85 2.29 4.57
CA LEU A 97 1.91 1.20 4.49
C LEU A 97 0.58 1.77 3.95
N TYR A 98 0.25 1.43 2.72
CA TYR A 98 -0.97 1.85 2.06
C TYR A 98 -1.97 0.69 2.07
N CYS A 99 -3.09 0.87 2.73
CA CYS A 99 -4.17 -0.10 2.81
C CYS A 99 -5.39 0.43 2.05
N ASP A 100 -5.82 -0.34 1.06
CA ASP A 100 -6.96 -0.02 0.21
C ASP A 100 -8.03 -1.10 0.35
N ASP A 101 -9.19 -0.71 0.84
CA ASP A 101 -10.37 -1.57 0.99
C ASP A 101 -10.05 -2.97 1.52
N LEU A 102 -9.53 -3.06 2.75
CA LEU A 102 -9.20 -4.36 3.37
C LEU A 102 -10.44 -5.23 3.64
N CYS A 103 -11.63 -4.61 3.75
CA CYS A 103 -12.92 -5.30 3.87
C CYS A 103 -13.53 -5.46 2.48
N SER A 104 -13.81 -6.69 2.06
CA SER A 104 -14.29 -6.98 0.70
C SER A 104 -15.76 -6.64 0.44
N GLY A 105 -16.44 -5.95 1.35
CA GLY A 105 -17.81 -5.48 1.17
C GLY A 105 -18.78 -5.94 2.25
N ILE A 106 -20.07 -5.74 1.98
CA ILE A 106 -21.16 -5.90 2.96
C ILE A 106 -21.27 -7.31 3.52
N GLU A 107 -21.06 -8.35 2.71
CA GLU A 107 -21.16 -9.74 3.18
C GLU A 107 -20.12 -10.07 4.27
N MET A 108 -18.91 -9.51 4.14
CA MET A 108 -17.89 -9.63 5.18
C MET A 108 -18.27 -8.80 6.40
N ALA A 109 -18.81 -7.60 6.18
CA ALA A 109 -19.17 -6.64 7.22
C ALA A 109 -20.29 -7.14 8.13
N LEU A 110 -21.19 -7.99 7.65
CA LEU A 110 -22.26 -8.60 8.44
C LEU A 110 -21.79 -9.68 9.41
N SER A 111 -20.54 -10.15 9.29
CA SER A 111 -20.00 -11.20 10.16
C SER A 111 -18.92 -10.67 11.08
N LYS A 112 -19.24 -10.49 12.35
CA LYS A 112 -18.26 -10.07 13.37
C LYS A 112 -17.04 -11.01 13.41
N ILE A 113 -17.24 -12.32 13.27
CA ILE A 113 -16.15 -13.32 13.27
C ILE A 113 -15.18 -13.06 12.11
N ARG A 114 -15.70 -12.77 10.92
CA ARG A 114 -14.86 -12.44 9.76
C ARG A 114 -14.11 -11.12 9.98
N LEU A 115 -14.75 -10.13 10.56
CA LEU A 115 -14.12 -8.84 10.88
C LEU A 115 -13.06 -8.97 11.98
N ASP A 116 -13.26 -9.83 12.97
CA ASP A 116 -12.25 -10.13 13.99
C ASP A 116 -11.03 -10.82 13.37
N LYS A 117 -11.25 -11.77 12.45
CA LYS A 117 -10.17 -12.40 11.68
C LYS A 117 -9.42 -11.37 10.82
N LEU A 118 -10.16 -10.49 10.12
CA LEU A 118 -9.58 -9.43 9.30
C LEU A 118 -8.69 -8.50 10.13
N TRP A 119 -9.16 -8.09 11.32
CA TRP A 119 -8.38 -7.28 12.25
C TRP A 119 -7.11 -7.98 12.73
N THR A 120 -7.20 -9.27 13.02
CA THR A 120 -6.05 -10.09 13.42
C THR A 120 -5.02 -10.10 12.28
N MET A 121 -5.44 -10.42 11.04
CA MET A 121 -4.55 -10.44 9.88
C MET A 121 -3.90 -9.06 9.64
N TYR A 122 -4.66 -7.97 9.69
CA TYR A 122 -4.11 -6.62 9.59
C TYR A 122 -3.06 -6.36 10.68
N SER A 123 -3.37 -6.71 11.93
CA SER A 123 -2.51 -6.43 13.08
C SER A 123 -1.23 -7.27 13.10
N THR A 124 -1.31 -8.55 12.70
CA THR A 124 -0.19 -9.48 12.71
C THR A 124 0.63 -9.45 11.43
N ASP A 125 -0.01 -9.30 10.27
CA ASP A 125 0.69 -9.44 8.99
C ASP A 125 1.14 -8.09 8.43
N LEU A 126 0.27 -7.08 8.40
CA LEU A 126 0.63 -5.79 7.81
C LEU A 126 1.34 -4.87 8.82
N LYS A 127 0.74 -4.68 9.98
CA LYS A 127 1.24 -3.73 10.98
C LYS A 127 2.64 -4.08 11.49
N THR A 128 2.95 -5.37 11.60
CA THR A 128 4.27 -5.86 12.02
C THR A 128 5.37 -5.64 10.96
N ARG A 129 5.02 -5.40 9.69
CA ARG A 129 5.98 -5.06 8.62
C ARG A 129 6.51 -3.64 8.73
N LYS A 130 5.82 -2.78 9.48
CA LYS A 130 6.26 -1.40 9.71
C LYS A 130 7.55 -1.38 10.52
N LYS A 131 8.59 -0.78 9.97
CA LYS A 131 9.90 -0.61 10.61
C LYS A 131 10.28 0.86 10.62
N LYS A 132 11.22 1.22 11.47
CA LYS A 132 11.88 2.52 11.38
C LYS A 132 12.82 2.49 10.18
N GLY A 133 12.65 3.45 9.30
CA GLY A 133 13.55 3.68 8.18
C GLY A 133 14.87 4.32 8.65
N LYS A 134 15.76 4.53 7.69
CA LYS A 134 17.01 5.28 7.94
C LYS A 134 16.72 6.61 8.62
N ARG A 135 17.60 7.05 9.52
CA ARG A 135 17.47 8.28 10.33
C ARG A 135 16.28 8.29 11.30
N GLY A 136 15.80 7.10 11.74
CA GLY A 136 14.73 6.99 12.73
C GLY A 136 13.33 7.38 12.22
N ARG A 137 13.17 7.61 10.92
CA ARG A 137 11.88 7.96 10.31
C ARG A 137 10.88 6.84 10.53
N LYS A 138 9.71 7.17 11.09
CA LYS A 138 8.64 6.21 11.34
C LYS A 138 7.86 5.94 10.04
N CYS A 139 7.58 4.67 9.76
CA CYS A 139 6.68 4.28 8.69
C CYS A 139 5.30 4.92 8.91
N LYS A 140 4.79 5.57 7.86
CA LYS A 140 3.45 6.13 7.83
C LYS A 140 2.44 5.06 7.45
N GLU A 141 1.18 5.33 7.73
CA GLU A 141 0.09 4.43 7.39
C GLU A 141 -1.03 5.27 6.77
N LEU A 142 -1.52 4.85 5.63
CA LEU A 142 -2.61 5.49 4.90
C LEU A 142 -3.66 4.43 4.60
N HIS A 143 -4.88 4.69 5.02
CA HIS A 143 -6.04 3.87 4.72
C HIS A 143 -7.01 4.64 3.84
N ILE A 144 -7.46 4.01 2.77
CA ILE A 144 -8.58 4.45 1.96
C ILE A 144 -9.57 3.30 1.96
N ALA A 145 -10.77 3.52 2.42
CA ALA A 145 -11.78 2.47 2.46
C ALA A 145 -13.17 3.03 2.71
N THR A 146 -14.16 2.31 2.21
CA THR A 146 -15.55 2.45 2.65
C THR A 146 -15.69 1.88 4.06
N ARG A 147 -16.33 2.62 4.94
CA ARG A 147 -16.63 2.16 6.29
C ARG A 147 -17.90 1.32 6.30
N TRP A 148 -17.74 0.02 6.43
CA TRP A 148 -18.86 -0.93 6.44
C TRP A 148 -19.41 -1.22 7.84
N SER A 149 -18.55 -1.12 8.88
CA SER A 149 -18.91 -1.49 10.24
C SER A 149 -18.01 -0.77 11.25
N VAL A 150 -18.49 -0.64 12.49
CA VAL A 150 -17.65 -0.20 13.62
C VAL A 150 -16.60 -1.25 14.00
N TRP A 151 -16.79 -2.48 13.54
CA TRP A 151 -15.90 -3.63 13.81
C TRP A 151 -14.91 -3.91 12.69
N ASP A 152 -15.03 -3.23 11.54
CA ASP A 152 -14.04 -3.34 10.47
C ASP A 152 -12.71 -2.66 10.87
N VAL A 153 -11.69 -2.79 10.01
CA VAL A 153 -10.35 -2.27 10.31
C VAL A 153 -10.39 -0.76 10.53
N ILE A 154 -11.11 -0.01 9.68
CA ILE A 154 -11.23 1.46 9.78
C ILE A 154 -12.00 1.86 11.03
N GLY A 155 -13.13 1.22 11.33
CA GLY A 155 -13.92 1.47 12.52
C GLY A 155 -13.10 1.29 13.80
N ARG A 156 -12.28 0.22 13.86
CA ARG A 156 -11.38 -0.03 14.99
C ARG A 156 -10.24 0.98 15.10
N ILE A 157 -9.64 1.35 13.97
CA ILE A 157 -8.60 2.38 13.93
C ILE A 157 -9.15 3.71 14.44
N ILE A 158 -10.33 4.13 13.99
CA ILE A 158 -10.99 5.34 14.47
C ILE A 158 -11.22 5.26 15.98
N ASN A 159 -11.78 4.15 16.46
CA ASN A 159 -12.06 3.98 17.88
C ASN A 159 -10.79 4.06 18.75
N ILE A 160 -9.68 3.46 18.28
CA ILE A 160 -8.40 3.44 19.02
C ILE A 160 -7.69 4.80 18.99
N TYR A 161 -7.75 5.50 17.85
CA TYR A 161 -6.89 6.65 17.59
C TYR A 161 -7.65 7.98 17.42
N SER A 162 -8.98 8.03 17.62
CA SER A 162 -9.78 9.25 17.43
C SER A 162 -9.33 10.44 18.29
N LYS A 163 -8.72 10.17 19.44
CA LYS A 163 -8.18 11.20 20.34
C LYS A 163 -6.69 11.45 20.17
N SER A 164 -6.06 10.86 19.14
CA SER A 164 -4.61 10.99 18.93
C SER A 164 -4.32 12.12 17.94
N ASP A 165 -3.46 13.05 18.33
CA ASP A 165 -2.90 14.11 17.49
C ASP A 165 -2.01 13.58 16.33
N ARG A 166 -1.70 12.29 16.34
CA ARG A 166 -0.90 11.63 15.31
C ARG A 166 -1.71 10.98 14.21
N CYS A 167 -3.05 11.08 14.27
CA CYS A 167 -3.95 10.53 13.27
C CYS A 167 -4.85 11.64 12.71
N CYS A 168 -5.03 11.64 11.39
CA CYS A 168 -5.99 12.48 10.69
C CYS A 168 -7.04 11.58 10.06
N PHE A 169 -8.30 11.88 10.28
CA PHE A 169 -9.43 11.19 9.70
C PHE A 169 -10.19 12.17 8.80
N ILE A 170 -10.34 11.79 7.53
CA ILE A 170 -11.12 12.52 6.56
C ILE A 170 -12.30 11.64 6.19
N SER A 171 -13.51 12.11 6.48
CA SER A 171 -14.74 11.45 6.06
C SER A 171 -15.37 12.29 4.95
N VAL A 172 -15.60 11.66 3.81
CA VAL A 172 -16.37 12.23 2.73
C VAL A 172 -17.77 11.61 2.84
N PRO A 173 -18.78 12.39 3.23
CA PRO A 173 -20.14 11.88 3.26
C PRO A 173 -20.60 11.54 1.84
N ASP A 174 -21.43 10.51 1.73
CA ASP A 174 -22.16 10.25 0.50
C ASP A 174 -23.06 11.47 0.23
N ILE A 175 -22.87 12.09 -0.91
CA ILE A 175 -23.72 13.22 -1.30
C ILE A 175 -24.93 12.59 -1.97
N ASP A 176 -26.02 12.46 -1.25
CA ASP A 176 -27.30 12.16 -1.87
C ASP A 176 -27.61 13.21 -2.94
N PRO A 177 -27.91 12.79 -4.16
CA PRO A 177 -28.19 13.71 -5.27
C PRO A 177 -29.43 14.54 -5.04
#